data_80deaaf18be2c46b2d114b1e5f674960
#
_entry.id   80deaaf18be2c46b2d114b1e5f674960
#
_cell.length_a   1.000
_cell.length_b   1.000
_cell.length_c   1.000
_cell.angle_alpha   90.00
_cell.angle_beta   90.00
_cell.angle_gamma   90.00
#
_symmetry.space_group_name_H-M   'P 1'
#
loop_
_entity.id
_entity.type
_entity.pdbx_description
1 polymer ?
#
loop_
_entity_poly.entity_id
_entity_poly.type
_entity_poly.pdbx_seq_one_letter_code
_entity_poly.pdbx_strand_id
1 'polypeptide(L)'
;MKKIILCFILFYNFLFAQTLTPEFYERQTNVLRNLDIEPSFISDLVFMQTQQDLKSKHAPTLIDGIQNFSKVTPMIRKILAQQEVPEEILYLAMVESGLKAHSVSNAKAVGVWQFMQPTARNLGLRIDAYVDERRDPVKSTYAAINYLKTLREEFGKWYLALLAYNCGNGKLRQAIKQAGSDDLRVLIDPNKKYLSLETRNFIRKILTLAFLANDRDFLLEKDGSLVNYALNNDFVKVDTPSSVALRDLAKNLNMDLATFKKYNPHFKHGFTPPGKGYYMYIPLNKVAFFDKNFKVEKLAKVDTTIPMTKIYIVKSGDSLYKIAKKYNTSIEQIREFNKIAKNHLSINQKLIIPIKENKNASYKTKSKENFTKVVSR
;
A
#
# COMPACT_ATOMS: atom_id res chain seq x y z
N MET A 1 -15.07 -56.32 4.59
CA MET A 1 -14.69 -54.98 5.05
C MET A 1 -13.32 -54.49 4.57
N LYS A 2 -12.24 -55.28 4.56
CA LYS A 2 -10.90 -54.86 4.09
C LYS A 2 -10.83 -54.38 2.61
N LYS A 3 -11.63 -54.94 1.69
CA LYS A 3 -11.65 -54.54 0.27
C LYS A 3 -12.34 -53.19 0.01
N ILE A 4 -13.31 -52.83 0.85
CA ILE A 4 -14.04 -51.56 0.72
C ILE A 4 -13.15 -50.37 1.20
N ILE A 5 -12.35 -50.61 2.25
CA ILE A 5 -11.42 -49.58 2.77
C ILE A 5 -10.30 -49.28 1.76
N LEU A 6 -9.81 -50.31 1.03
CA LEU A 6 -8.78 -50.12 0.01
C LEU A 6 -9.29 -49.31 -1.19
N CYS A 7 -10.54 -49.50 -1.61
CA CYS A 7 -11.18 -48.68 -2.65
C CYS A 7 -11.40 -47.24 -2.22
N PHE A 8 -11.74 -46.98 -0.95
CA PHE A 8 -11.88 -45.63 -0.44
C PHE A 8 -10.53 -44.89 -0.36
N ILE A 9 -9.46 -45.54 0.01
CA ILE A 9 -8.12 -44.94 0.05
C ILE A 9 -7.61 -44.68 -1.38
N LEU A 10 -7.87 -45.55 -2.34
CA LEU A 10 -7.54 -45.34 -3.75
C LEU A 10 -8.39 -44.21 -4.37
N PHE A 11 -9.67 -44.12 -4.02
CA PHE A 11 -10.55 -43.07 -4.49
C PHE A 11 -10.20 -41.69 -3.89
N TYR A 12 -9.77 -41.66 -2.62
CA TYR A 12 -9.30 -40.44 -1.96
C TYR A 12 -7.98 -39.92 -2.58
N ASN A 13 -7.06 -40.84 -2.92
CA ASN A 13 -5.82 -40.48 -3.62
C ASN A 13 -6.08 -40.08 -5.08
N PHE A 14 -7.11 -40.62 -5.73
CA PHE A 14 -7.50 -40.23 -7.09
C PHE A 14 -8.15 -38.82 -7.14
N LEU A 15 -8.92 -38.44 -6.14
CA LEU A 15 -9.47 -37.09 -6.00
C LEU A 15 -8.37 -36.04 -5.71
N PHE A 16 -7.30 -36.42 -5.02
CA PHE A 16 -6.14 -35.54 -4.81
C PHE A 16 -5.20 -35.48 -6.03
N ALA A 17 -5.17 -36.51 -6.85
CA ALA A 17 -4.34 -36.53 -8.07
C ALA A 17 -4.91 -35.73 -9.24
N GLN A 18 -6.17 -35.31 -9.15
CA GLN A 18 -6.85 -34.52 -10.23
C GLN A 18 -6.44 -33.05 -10.33
N THR A 19 -5.61 -32.53 -9.43
CA THR A 19 -5.25 -31.09 -9.41
C THR A 19 -3.85 -30.76 -9.88
N LEU A 20 -3.04 -31.74 -10.28
CA LEU A 20 -1.67 -31.49 -10.76
C LEU A 20 -1.55 -31.77 -12.26
N THR A 21 -2.22 -30.96 -13.09
CA THR A 21 -1.96 -31.01 -14.54
C THR A 21 -0.54 -30.49 -14.82
N PRO A 22 0.11 -30.94 -15.92
CA PRO A 22 1.40 -30.40 -16.33
C PRO A 22 1.38 -28.87 -16.45
N GLU A 23 0.28 -28.31 -16.94
CA GLU A 23 0.12 -26.85 -17.07
C GLU A 23 0.02 -26.15 -15.70
N PHE A 24 -0.62 -26.77 -14.71
CA PHE A 24 -0.65 -26.24 -13.33
C PHE A 24 0.76 -26.19 -12.77
N TYR A 25 1.51 -27.30 -12.88
CA TYR A 25 2.89 -27.36 -12.39
C TYR A 25 3.79 -26.34 -13.10
N GLU A 26 3.66 -26.19 -14.41
CA GLU A 26 4.41 -25.21 -15.19
C GLU A 26 4.11 -23.79 -14.71
N ARG A 27 2.84 -23.42 -14.53
CA ARG A 27 2.46 -22.10 -14.02
C ARG A 27 3.06 -21.81 -12.64
N GLN A 28 3.04 -22.80 -11.74
CA GLN A 28 3.62 -22.62 -10.41
C GLN A 28 5.14 -22.50 -10.45
N THR A 29 5.82 -23.29 -11.27
CA THR A 29 7.28 -23.18 -11.43
C THR A 29 7.69 -21.88 -12.10
N ASN A 30 6.86 -21.29 -12.98
CA ASN A 30 7.12 -19.98 -13.56
C ASN A 30 7.07 -18.86 -12.50
N VAL A 31 6.14 -18.93 -11.56
CA VAL A 31 6.12 -18.01 -10.39
C VAL A 31 7.46 -18.05 -9.63
N LEU A 32 8.00 -19.26 -9.41
CA LEU A 32 9.29 -19.42 -8.73
C LEU A 32 10.44 -18.84 -9.55
N ARG A 33 10.53 -19.17 -10.85
CA ARG A 33 11.56 -18.66 -11.76
C ARG A 33 11.54 -17.13 -11.85
N ASN A 34 10.36 -16.54 -11.96
CA ASN A 34 10.20 -15.08 -12.03
C ASN A 34 10.74 -14.36 -10.78
N LEU A 35 10.74 -15.07 -9.64
CA LEU A 35 11.29 -14.57 -8.38
C LEU A 35 12.73 -15.03 -8.11
N ASP A 36 13.43 -15.62 -9.09
CA ASP A 36 14.76 -16.20 -8.96
C ASP A 36 14.83 -17.37 -7.93
N ILE A 37 13.71 -18.07 -7.69
CA ILE A 37 13.63 -19.23 -6.79
C ILE A 37 13.75 -20.50 -7.61
N GLU A 38 14.57 -21.46 -7.14
CA GLU A 38 14.72 -22.76 -7.78
C GLU A 38 13.37 -23.50 -7.87
N PRO A 39 12.96 -24.00 -9.07
CA PRO A 39 11.67 -24.67 -9.26
C PRO A 39 11.44 -25.87 -8.31
N SER A 40 12.50 -26.55 -7.90
CA SER A 40 12.45 -27.64 -6.93
C SER A 40 11.90 -27.22 -5.55
N PHE A 41 11.85 -25.91 -5.28
CA PHE A 41 11.24 -25.36 -4.07
C PHE A 41 9.76 -25.74 -3.92
N ILE A 42 9.04 -26.00 -5.02
CA ILE A 42 7.65 -26.43 -5.00
C ILE A 42 7.44 -27.72 -4.19
N SER A 43 8.47 -28.56 -4.11
CA SER A 43 8.46 -29.84 -3.36
C SER A 43 9.00 -29.71 -1.93
N ASP A 44 9.26 -28.49 -1.46
CA ASP A 44 9.69 -28.26 -0.07
C ASP A 44 8.57 -28.66 0.91
N LEU A 45 8.85 -29.64 1.76
CA LEU A 45 7.85 -30.22 2.66
C LEU A 45 7.27 -29.21 3.65
N VAL A 46 8.10 -28.28 4.17
CA VAL A 46 7.65 -27.24 5.09
C VAL A 46 6.75 -26.26 4.37
N PHE A 47 7.11 -25.91 3.13
CA PHE A 47 6.29 -25.05 2.29
C PHE A 47 4.95 -25.70 1.95
N MET A 48 4.95 -26.96 1.53
CA MET A 48 3.74 -27.72 1.19
C MET A 48 2.79 -27.88 2.39
N GLN A 49 3.31 -28.20 3.57
CA GLN A 49 2.50 -28.34 4.80
C GLN A 49 1.82 -27.01 5.19
N THR A 50 2.51 -25.91 5.00
CA THR A 50 1.96 -24.59 5.31
C THR A 50 1.04 -24.03 4.22
N GLN A 51 1.13 -24.52 2.98
CA GLN A 51 0.34 -24.05 1.84
C GLN A 51 -1.16 -24.21 2.05
N GLN A 52 -1.61 -25.35 2.56
CA GLN A 52 -3.04 -25.62 2.74
C GLN A 52 -3.68 -24.67 3.75
N ASP A 53 -3.01 -24.43 4.88
CA ASP A 53 -3.46 -23.49 5.90
C ASP A 53 -3.42 -22.04 5.40
N LEU A 54 -2.36 -21.69 4.66
CA LEU A 54 -2.21 -20.37 4.07
C LEU A 54 -3.20 -20.15 2.92
N LYS A 55 -3.52 -21.17 2.12
CA LYS A 55 -4.50 -21.12 1.04
C LYS A 55 -5.88 -20.69 1.57
N SER A 56 -6.41 -21.40 2.54
CA SER A 56 -7.70 -21.09 3.15
C SER A 56 -7.72 -19.70 3.80
N LYS A 57 -6.64 -19.32 4.46
CA LYS A 57 -6.51 -18.05 5.19
C LYS A 57 -6.33 -16.84 4.28
N HIS A 58 -5.63 -16.98 3.15
CA HIS A 58 -5.27 -15.87 2.26
C HIS A 58 -6.08 -15.79 0.98
N ALA A 59 -6.85 -16.82 0.62
CA ALA A 59 -7.78 -16.77 -0.50
C ALA A 59 -8.73 -15.57 -0.46
N PRO A 60 -9.37 -15.22 0.69
CA PRO A 60 -10.20 -14.03 0.78
C PRO A 60 -9.44 -12.73 0.46
N THR A 61 -8.17 -12.61 0.88
CA THR A 61 -7.33 -11.43 0.58
C THR A 61 -7.06 -11.29 -0.90
N LEU A 62 -6.81 -12.40 -1.61
CA LEU A 62 -6.62 -12.39 -3.05
C LEU A 62 -7.89 -11.97 -3.77
N ILE A 63 -9.03 -12.61 -3.44
CA ILE A 63 -10.32 -12.34 -4.06
C ILE A 63 -10.72 -10.88 -3.84
N ASP A 64 -10.61 -10.38 -2.59
CA ASP A 64 -10.87 -8.98 -2.24
C ASP A 64 -9.94 -8.02 -3.01
N GLY A 65 -8.65 -8.36 -3.11
CA GLY A 65 -7.67 -7.59 -3.88
C GLY A 65 -8.00 -7.52 -5.37
N ILE A 66 -8.53 -8.57 -5.94
CA ILE A 66 -8.93 -8.62 -7.35
C ILE A 66 -10.25 -7.88 -7.57
N GLN A 67 -11.29 -8.17 -6.80
CA GLN A 67 -12.65 -7.63 -6.97
C GLN A 67 -12.76 -6.17 -6.55
N ASN A 68 -12.30 -5.84 -5.33
CA ASN A 68 -12.50 -4.52 -4.73
C ASN A 68 -11.46 -3.48 -5.20
N PHE A 69 -10.33 -3.93 -5.73
CA PHE A 69 -9.28 -3.06 -6.25
C PHE A 69 -9.10 -3.19 -7.77
N SER A 70 -10.20 -3.48 -8.48
CA SER A 70 -10.24 -3.65 -9.93
C SER A 70 -9.58 -2.51 -10.73
N LYS A 71 -9.43 -1.31 -10.13
CA LYS A 71 -8.74 -0.17 -10.74
C LYS A 71 -7.25 -0.10 -10.38
N VAL A 72 -6.88 -0.52 -9.16
CA VAL A 72 -5.50 -0.45 -8.65
C VAL A 72 -4.68 -1.63 -9.18
N THR A 73 -5.25 -2.83 -9.16
CA THR A 73 -4.57 -4.05 -9.63
C THR A 73 -4.10 -3.97 -11.09
N PRO A 74 -4.97 -3.63 -12.09
CA PRO A 74 -4.53 -3.49 -13.48
C PRO A 74 -3.48 -2.40 -13.65
N MET A 75 -3.59 -1.30 -12.93
CA MET A 75 -2.62 -0.21 -12.98
C MET A 75 -1.25 -0.64 -12.47
N ILE A 76 -1.18 -1.35 -11.32
CA ILE A 76 0.09 -1.86 -10.79
C ILE A 76 0.71 -2.85 -11.78
N ARG A 77 -0.07 -3.82 -12.31
CA ARG A 77 0.39 -4.78 -13.31
C ARG A 77 0.98 -4.10 -14.54
N LYS A 78 0.29 -3.08 -15.05
CA LYS A 78 0.79 -2.30 -16.20
C LYS A 78 2.12 -1.61 -15.88
N ILE A 79 2.26 -1.01 -14.71
CA ILE A 79 3.52 -0.36 -14.31
C ILE A 79 4.63 -1.40 -14.13
N LEU A 80 4.36 -2.55 -13.51
CA LEU A 80 5.33 -3.65 -13.36
C LEU A 80 5.82 -4.11 -14.73
N ALA A 81 4.92 -4.37 -15.68
CA ALA A 81 5.27 -4.77 -17.05
C ALA A 81 6.11 -3.69 -17.76
N GLN A 82 5.71 -2.41 -17.68
CA GLN A 82 6.47 -1.29 -18.28
C GLN A 82 7.86 -1.11 -17.66
N GLN A 83 8.04 -1.53 -16.43
CA GLN A 83 9.30 -1.44 -15.70
C GLN A 83 10.11 -2.73 -15.75
N GLU A 84 9.66 -3.75 -16.50
CA GLU A 84 10.32 -5.06 -16.63
C GLU A 84 10.58 -5.72 -15.26
N VAL A 85 9.56 -5.70 -14.41
CA VAL A 85 9.59 -6.26 -13.05
C VAL A 85 8.59 -7.40 -12.96
N PRO A 86 8.91 -8.51 -12.27
CA PRO A 86 8.01 -9.64 -12.13
C PRO A 86 6.62 -9.24 -11.63
N GLU A 87 5.57 -9.80 -12.25
CA GLU A 87 4.19 -9.53 -11.84
C GLU A 87 3.92 -9.95 -10.40
N GLU A 88 4.65 -10.92 -9.89
CA GLU A 88 4.58 -11.45 -8.54
C GLU A 88 4.82 -10.38 -7.47
N ILE A 89 5.49 -9.26 -7.82
CA ILE A 89 5.66 -8.09 -6.96
C ILE A 89 4.31 -7.46 -6.56
N LEU A 90 3.25 -7.65 -7.35
CA LEU A 90 1.89 -7.25 -6.96
C LEU A 90 1.46 -7.87 -5.63
N TYR A 91 1.83 -9.13 -5.39
CA TYR A 91 1.43 -9.86 -4.17
C TYR A 91 2.15 -9.36 -2.92
N LEU A 92 3.32 -8.72 -3.06
CA LEU A 92 3.92 -7.96 -1.97
C LEU A 92 2.97 -6.84 -1.51
N ALA A 93 2.45 -6.02 -2.43
CA ALA A 93 1.52 -4.95 -2.10
C ALA A 93 0.20 -5.49 -1.48
N MET A 94 -0.26 -6.67 -1.94
CA MET A 94 -1.41 -7.34 -1.32
C MET A 94 -1.13 -7.78 0.11
N VAL A 95 0.05 -8.35 0.39
CA VAL A 95 0.45 -8.76 1.74
C VAL A 95 0.61 -7.56 2.67
N GLU A 96 1.15 -6.44 2.17
CA GLU A 96 1.40 -5.22 2.93
C GLU A 96 0.11 -4.51 3.37
N SER A 97 -0.86 -4.37 2.47
CA SER A 97 -2.02 -3.51 2.74
C SER A 97 -3.36 -4.05 2.22
N GLY A 98 -3.37 -5.18 1.51
CA GLY A 98 -4.51 -5.59 0.69
C GLY A 98 -4.84 -4.56 -0.39
N LEU A 99 -3.83 -3.88 -0.95
CA LEU A 99 -3.92 -2.80 -1.95
C LEU A 99 -4.67 -1.53 -1.47
N LYS A 100 -4.82 -1.33 -0.17
CA LYS A 100 -5.58 -0.21 0.42
C LYS A 100 -4.72 1.05 0.51
N ALA A 101 -5.02 2.06 -0.31
CA ALA A 101 -4.31 3.34 -0.34
C ALA A 101 -4.34 4.12 0.99
N HIS A 102 -5.38 3.93 1.79
CA HIS A 102 -5.54 4.58 3.09
C HIS A 102 -5.03 3.75 4.29
N SER A 103 -4.46 2.56 4.03
CA SER A 103 -3.93 1.70 5.10
C SER A 103 -2.84 2.40 5.90
N VAL A 104 -2.90 2.28 7.21
CA VAL A 104 -1.90 2.80 8.15
C VAL A 104 -1.63 1.73 9.21
N SER A 105 -0.38 1.28 9.29
CA SER A 105 0.04 0.30 10.31
C SER A 105 0.24 0.96 11.69
N ASN A 106 0.35 0.13 12.73
CA ASN A 106 0.69 0.59 14.07
C ASN A 106 2.05 1.33 14.09
N ALA A 107 3.00 0.90 13.26
CA ALA A 107 4.30 1.53 13.08
C ALA A 107 4.27 2.79 12.20
N LYS A 108 3.09 3.26 11.74
CA LYS A 108 2.91 4.42 10.86
C LYS A 108 3.42 4.24 9.42
N ALA A 109 3.55 3.02 8.96
CA ALA A 109 3.67 2.73 7.53
C ALA A 109 2.33 3.05 6.84
N VAL A 110 2.36 3.58 5.62
CA VAL A 110 1.16 4.12 4.95
C VAL A 110 1.09 3.68 3.49
N GLY A 111 -0.16 3.46 3.02
CA GLY A 111 -0.49 3.29 1.62
C GLY A 111 -0.41 1.86 1.13
N VAL A 112 -0.52 1.67 -0.19
CA VAL A 112 -0.51 0.36 -0.85
C VAL A 112 0.77 -0.44 -0.51
N TRP A 113 1.92 0.25 -0.47
CA TRP A 113 3.25 -0.33 -0.29
C TRP A 113 3.77 -0.22 1.15
N GLN A 114 2.97 0.27 2.07
CA GLN A 114 3.30 0.41 3.50
C GLN A 114 4.66 1.08 3.77
N PHE A 115 4.93 2.17 3.06
CA PHE A 115 6.17 2.91 3.28
C PHE A 115 6.20 3.63 4.61
N MET A 116 7.31 3.50 5.33
CA MET A 116 7.67 4.41 6.41
C MET A 116 8.00 5.80 5.86
N GLN A 117 7.69 6.86 6.61
CA GLN A 117 7.87 8.23 6.13
C GLN A 117 9.32 8.57 5.72
N PRO A 118 10.37 8.17 6.46
CA PRO A 118 11.75 8.42 6.03
C PRO A 118 12.08 7.74 4.70
N THR A 119 11.73 6.46 4.55
CA THR A 119 11.95 5.69 3.32
C THR A 119 11.24 6.33 2.13
N ALA A 120 9.97 6.69 2.31
CA ALA A 120 9.18 7.33 1.25
C ALA A 120 9.79 8.66 0.77
N ARG A 121 10.28 9.48 1.69
CA ARG A 121 10.97 10.75 1.34
C ARG A 121 12.27 10.51 0.59
N ASN A 122 13.06 9.54 1.01
CA ASN A 122 14.29 9.16 0.31
C ASN A 122 14.01 8.64 -1.11
N LEU A 123 12.84 8.05 -1.34
CA LEU A 123 12.36 7.61 -2.65
C LEU A 123 11.64 8.72 -3.44
N GLY A 124 11.70 9.97 -3.00
CA GLY A 124 11.15 11.13 -3.71
C GLY A 124 9.64 11.35 -3.55
N LEU A 125 8.97 10.63 -2.64
CA LEU A 125 7.54 10.84 -2.37
C LEU A 125 7.33 12.09 -1.50
N ARG A 126 6.47 12.99 -1.98
CA ARG A 126 6.11 14.20 -1.24
C ARG A 126 5.18 13.85 -0.07
N ILE A 127 5.60 14.25 1.13
CA ILE A 127 4.82 14.10 2.36
C ILE A 127 4.91 15.41 3.13
N ASP A 128 3.84 16.16 3.11
CA ASP A 128 3.76 17.47 3.79
C ASP A 128 2.40 17.65 4.51
N ALA A 129 2.07 18.89 4.85
CA ALA A 129 0.82 19.22 5.50
C ALA A 129 -0.41 18.91 4.62
N TYR A 130 -0.31 19.00 3.30
CA TYR A 130 -1.41 18.95 2.35
C TYR A 130 -1.57 17.59 1.67
N VAL A 131 -0.47 16.90 1.42
CA VAL A 131 -0.44 15.66 0.65
C VAL A 131 0.40 14.59 1.32
N ASP A 132 0.07 13.33 1.03
CA ASP A 132 0.85 12.16 1.40
C ASP A 132 0.88 11.19 0.20
N GLU A 133 1.94 11.27 -0.60
CA GLU A 133 2.08 10.49 -1.83
C GLU A 133 2.33 8.99 -1.59
N ARG A 134 2.51 8.55 -0.35
CA ARG A 134 2.45 7.12 -0.02
C ARG A 134 1.08 6.51 -0.30
N ARG A 135 0.03 7.35 -0.28
CA ARG A 135 -1.36 6.99 -0.60
C ARG A 135 -1.65 7.04 -2.10
N ASP A 136 -0.79 7.68 -2.88
CA ASP A 136 -0.91 7.69 -4.34
C ASP A 136 -0.50 6.33 -4.89
N PRO A 137 -1.43 5.53 -5.45
CA PRO A 137 -1.10 4.18 -5.89
C PRO A 137 -0.14 4.16 -7.08
N VAL A 138 -0.14 5.19 -7.93
CA VAL A 138 0.77 5.27 -9.09
C VAL A 138 2.17 5.64 -8.63
N LYS A 139 2.32 6.78 -7.96
CA LYS A 139 3.65 7.25 -7.52
C LYS A 139 4.31 6.31 -6.54
N SER A 140 3.54 5.78 -5.58
CA SER A 140 4.10 4.83 -4.62
C SER A 140 4.50 3.51 -5.27
N THR A 141 3.84 3.10 -6.37
CA THR A 141 4.25 1.91 -7.13
C THR A 141 5.60 2.14 -7.83
N TYR A 142 5.80 3.28 -8.50
CA TYR A 142 7.12 3.59 -9.07
C TYR A 142 8.21 3.66 -8.00
N ALA A 143 7.92 4.27 -6.86
CA ALA A 143 8.87 4.31 -5.74
C ALA A 143 9.20 2.91 -5.21
N ALA A 144 8.21 2.02 -5.09
CA ALA A 144 8.40 0.64 -4.64
C ALA A 144 9.25 -0.17 -5.63
N ILE A 145 8.98 -0.03 -6.93
CA ILE A 145 9.75 -0.70 -7.99
C ILE A 145 11.20 -0.23 -7.95
N ASN A 146 11.46 1.07 -7.88
CA ASN A 146 12.82 1.61 -7.81
C ASN A 146 13.56 1.08 -6.56
N TYR A 147 12.90 1.04 -5.43
CA TYR A 147 13.47 0.49 -4.20
C TYR A 147 13.77 -1.01 -4.32
N LEU A 148 12.82 -1.79 -4.87
CA LEU A 148 13.01 -3.23 -5.09
C LEU A 148 14.10 -3.54 -6.11
N LYS A 149 14.25 -2.73 -7.17
CA LYS A 149 15.37 -2.85 -8.12
C LYS A 149 16.72 -2.63 -7.42
N THR A 150 16.83 -1.59 -6.58
CA THR A 150 18.04 -1.35 -5.77
C THR A 150 18.35 -2.54 -4.84
N LEU A 151 17.32 -3.11 -4.21
CA LEU A 151 17.50 -4.30 -3.37
C LEU A 151 17.91 -5.52 -4.18
N ARG A 152 17.34 -5.71 -5.39
CA ARG A 152 17.74 -6.79 -6.29
C ARG A 152 19.18 -6.62 -6.80
N GLU A 153 19.59 -5.40 -7.11
CA GLU A 153 21.00 -5.12 -7.48
C GLU A 153 21.94 -5.45 -6.31
N GLU A 154 21.55 -5.15 -5.07
CA GLU A 154 22.36 -5.44 -3.88
C GLU A 154 22.46 -6.95 -3.57
N PHE A 155 21.35 -7.68 -3.69
CA PHE A 155 21.25 -9.09 -3.26
C PHE A 155 21.25 -10.10 -4.41
N GLY A 156 21.14 -9.66 -5.66
CA GLY A 156 21.22 -10.51 -6.87
C GLY A 156 19.94 -11.23 -7.27
N LYS A 157 18.93 -11.35 -6.36
CA LYS A 157 17.71 -12.15 -6.58
C LYS A 157 16.46 -11.43 -6.10
N TRP A 158 15.32 -11.61 -6.81
CA TRP A 158 14.06 -10.98 -6.44
C TRP A 158 13.53 -11.43 -5.08
N TYR A 159 13.58 -12.75 -4.76
CA TYR A 159 13.10 -13.17 -3.45
C TYR A 159 13.94 -12.60 -2.29
N LEU A 160 15.23 -12.35 -2.50
CA LEU A 160 16.07 -11.65 -1.51
C LEU A 160 15.69 -10.18 -1.40
N ALA A 161 15.37 -9.53 -2.51
CA ALA A 161 14.83 -8.16 -2.49
C ALA A 161 13.51 -8.09 -1.71
N LEU A 162 12.60 -9.05 -1.87
CA LEU A 162 11.37 -9.15 -1.09
C LEU A 162 11.63 -9.35 0.40
N LEU A 163 12.57 -10.20 0.77
CA LEU A 163 12.98 -10.41 2.16
C LEU A 163 13.59 -9.14 2.75
N ALA A 164 14.49 -8.46 2.00
CA ALA A 164 15.11 -7.21 2.41
C ALA A 164 14.09 -6.07 2.58
N TYR A 165 13.06 -6.02 1.70
CA TYR A 165 11.98 -5.05 1.82
C TYR A 165 11.28 -5.16 3.19
N ASN A 166 11.01 -6.37 3.65
CA ASN A 166 10.33 -6.62 4.91
C ASN A 166 11.25 -6.44 6.14
N CYS A 167 12.41 -7.08 6.17
CA CYS A 167 13.24 -7.09 7.36
C CYS A 167 14.34 -6.01 7.37
N GLY A 168 14.62 -5.38 6.24
CA GLY A 168 15.71 -4.42 6.04
C GLY A 168 17.02 -5.10 5.65
N ASN A 169 17.83 -4.38 4.84
CA ASN A 169 19.10 -4.85 4.26
C ASN A 169 20.06 -5.43 5.29
N GLY A 170 20.24 -4.72 6.41
CA GLY A 170 21.21 -5.14 7.45
C GLY A 170 20.87 -6.50 8.06
N LYS A 171 19.58 -6.75 8.36
CA LYS A 171 19.14 -8.03 8.91
C LYS A 171 19.26 -9.15 7.89
N LEU A 172 18.93 -8.90 6.61
CA LEU A 172 19.09 -9.92 5.58
C LEU A 172 20.55 -10.28 5.35
N ARG A 173 21.48 -9.29 5.26
CA ARG A 173 22.92 -9.58 5.15
C ARG A 173 23.42 -10.42 6.32
N GLN A 174 22.98 -10.09 7.55
CA GLN A 174 23.34 -10.87 8.73
C GLN A 174 22.82 -12.30 8.65
N ALA A 175 21.56 -12.49 8.21
CA ALA A 175 20.96 -13.82 8.06
C ALA A 175 21.72 -14.66 7.03
N ILE A 176 22.05 -14.12 5.85
CA ILE A 176 22.83 -14.78 4.81
C ILE A 176 24.24 -15.17 5.35
N LYS A 177 24.90 -14.26 6.05
CA LYS A 177 26.21 -14.52 6.67
C LYS A 177 26.15 -15.64 7.69
N GLN A 178 25.16 -15.64 8.57
CA GLN A 178 24.97 -16.69 9.59
C GLN A 178 24.59 -18.04 8.98
N ALA A 179 23.81 -18.03 7.90
CA ALA A 179 23.39 -19.23 7.18
C ALA A 179 24.51 -19.83 6.33
N GLY A 180 25.52 -19.03 5.94
CA GLY A 180 26.51 -19.40 4.93
C GLY A 180 25.91 -19.67 3.55
N SER A 181 24.66 -19.22 3.34
CA SER A 181 23.89 -19.48 2.11
C SER A 181 22.83 -18.41 1.90
N ASP A 182 22.55 -18.10 0.66
CA ASP A 182 21.44 -17.23 0.25
C ASP A 182 20.21 -18.04 -0.24
N ASP A 183 20.25 -19.38 -0.19
CA ASP A 183 19.13 -20.25 -0.59
C ASP A 183 17.89 -19.98 0.28
N LEU A 184 16.73 -19.85 -0.39
CA LEU A 184 15.46 -19.53 0.30
C LEU A 184 15.09 -20.58 1.35
N ARG A 185 15.28 -21.89 1.06
CA ARG A 185 14.97 -22.99 2.00
C ARG A 185 15.77 -22.85 3.28
N VAL A 186 17.06 -22.52 3.15
CA VAL A 186 17.96 -22.33 4.28
C VAL A 186 17.55 -21.12 5.11
N LEU A 187 17.27 -19.99 4.45
CA LEU A 187 16.93 -18.75 5.14
C LEU A 187 15.59 -18.80 5.88
N ILE A 188 14.62 -19.57 5.36
CA ILE A 188 13.28 -19.67 5.98
C ILE A 188 13.10 -20.93 6.83
N ASP A 189 14.15 -21.72 7.06
CA ASP A 189 14.10 -22.91 7.90
C ASP A 189 13.57 -22.55 9.31
N PRO A 190 12.48 -23.18 9.76
CA PRO A 190 11.88 -22.87 11.06
C PRO A 190 12.78 -23.22 12.26
N ASN A 191 13.69 -24.20 12.09
CA ASN A 191 14.58 -24.68 13.13
C ASN A 191 15.82 -23.79 13.29
N LYS A 192 16.34 -23.23 12.18
CA LYS A 192 17.55 -22.40 12.17
C LYS A 192 17.30 -20.95 12.58
N LYS A 193 16.12 -20.41 12.29
CA LYS A 193 15.65 -19.06 12.71
C LYS A 193 16.59 -17.90 12.29
N TYR A 194 17.26 -18.02 11.15
CA TYR A 194 18.10 -16.94 10.61
C TYR A 194 17.29 -15.65 10.35
N LEU A 195 16.05 -15.81 9.91
CA LEU A 195 15.08 -14.72 9.76
C LEU A 195 13.97 -14.84 10.82
N SER A 196 13.37 -13.71 11.18
CA SER A 196 12.24 -13.66 12.10
C SER A 196 11.04 -14.47 11.55
N LEU A 197 10.17 -14.94 12.43
CA LEU A 197 8.93 -15.64 12.01
C LEU A 197 8.07 -14.76 11.10
N GLU A 198 8.03 -13.44 11.38
CA GLU A 198 7.33 -12.45 10.56
C GLU A 198 7.86 -12.46 9.12
N THR A 199 9.17 -12.33 8.94
CA THR A 199 9.82 -12.30 7.62
C THR A 199 9.68 -13.64 6.88
N ARG A 200 9.81 -14.76 7.58
CA ARG A 200 9.58 -16.10 6.99
C ARG A 200 8.13 -16.27 6.52
N ASN A 201 7.16 -15.78 7.30
CA ASN A 201 5.76 -15.83 6.93
C ASN A 201 5.42 -14.82 5.81
N PHE A 202 6.13 -13.71 5.73
CA PHE A 202 5.94 -12.70 4.70
C PHE A 202 6.17 -13.28 3.30
N ILE A 203 7.34 -13.89 3.05
CA ILE A 203 7.62 -14.49 1.75
C ILE A 203 6.68 -15.68 1.44
N ARG A 204 6.32 -16.49 2.44
CA ARG A 204 5.36 -17.58 2.24
C ARG A 204 3.98 -17.06 1.80
N LYS A 205 3.50 -15.96 2.38
CA LYS A 205 2.24 -15.31 1.98
C LYS A 205 2.30 -14.81 0.54
N ILE A 206 3.40 -14.16 0.14
CA ILE A 206 3.58 -13.69 -1.23
C ILE A 206 3.49 -14.87 -2.21
N LEU A 207 4.24 -15.94 -1.96
CA LEU A 207 4.23 -17.14 -2.80
C LEU A 207 2.84 -17.80 -2.84
N THR A 208 2.16 -17.87 -1.69
CA THR A 208 0.79 -18.42 -1.63
C THR A 208 -0.17 -17.62 -2.49
N LEU A 209 -0.14 -16.28 -2.39
CA LEU A 209 -1.00 -15.42 -3.23
C LEU A 209 -0.65 -15.54 -4.71
N ALA A 210 0.64 -15.58 -5.05
CA ALA A 210 1.10 -15.78 -6.42
C ALA A 210 0.62 -17.11 -7.00
N PHE A 211 0.73 -18.21 -6.22
CA PHE A 211 0.26 -19.53 -6.64
C PHE A 211 -1.25 -19.58 -6.80
N LEU A 212 -2.02 -19.03 -5.85
CA LEU A 212 -3.48 -18.95 -5.95
C LEU A 212 -3.94 -18.14 -7.17
N ALA A 213 -3.27 -17.05 -7.47
CA ALA A 213 -3.59 -16.22 -8.63
C ALA A 213 -3.25 -16.89 -9.97
N ASN A 214 -2.35 -17.86 -9.96
CA ASN A 214 -2.00 -18.70 -11.12
C ASN A 214 -2.74 -20.06 -11.14
N ASP A 215 -3.58 -20.31 -10.14
CA ASP A 215 -4.48 -21.48 -10.08
C ASP A 215 -5.81 -21.12 -10.75
N ARG A 216 -5.89 -21.39 -12.07
CA ARG A 216 -7.06 -21.05 -12.87
C ARG A 216 -8.32 -21.77 -12.39
N ASP A 217 -8.21 -23.02 -11.99
CA ASP A 217 -9.36 -23.82 -11.56
C ASP A 217 -9.90 -23.28 -10.23
N PHE A 218 -9.01 -22.89 -9.31
CA PHE A 218 -9.38 -22.21 -8.07
C PHE A 218 -10.11 -20.89 -8.36
N LEU A 219 -9.61 -20.07 -9.28
CA LEU A 219 -10.24 -18.77 -9.60
C LEU A 219 -11.62 -18.97 -10.24
N LEU A 220 -11.75 -19.92 -11.17
CA LEU A 220 -13.04 -20.24 -11.82
C LEU A 220 -14.07 -20.77 -10.83
N GLU A 221 -13.65 -21.62 -9.89
CA GLU A 221 -14.52 -22.13 -8.81
C GLU A 221 -15.07 -21.00 -7.92
N LYS A 222 -14.23 -19.99 -7.62
CA LYS A 222 -14.65 -18.87 -6.77
C LYS A 222 -15.51 -17.86 -7.51
N ASP A 223 -15.09 -17.44 -8.68
CA ASP A 223 -15.81 -16.49 -9.53
C ASP A 223 -15.11 -16.40 -10.90
N GLY A 224 -15.80 -16.83 -11.96
CA GLY A 224 -15.23 -16.80 -13.30
C GLY A 224 -14.77 -15.43 -13.79
N SER A 225 -15.28 -14.34 -13.21
CA SER A 225 -14.81 -12.99 -13.51
C SER A 225 -13.39 -12.72 -13.03
N LEU A 226 -12.88 -13.52 -12.07
CA LEU A 226 -11.51 -13.40 -11.54
C LEU A 226 -10.44 -13.80 -12.55
N VAL A 227 -10.79 -14.50 -13.62
CA VAL A 227 -9.85 -14.93 -14.67
C VAL A 227 -9.69 -13.85 -15.76
N ASN A 228 -10.66 -12.96 -15.92
CA ASN A 228 -10.67 -11.94 -16.96
C ASN A 228 -10.31 -10.57 -16.42
N TYR A 229 -9.00 -10.31 -16.26
CA TYR A 229 -8.53 -8.97 -15.91
C TYR A 229 -8.36 -8.12 -17.17
N ALA A 230 -9.26 -7.19 -17.40
CA ALA A 230 -8.99 -6.13 -18.37
C ALA A 230 -7.86 -5.23 -17.85
N LEU A 231 -6.78 -5.10 -18.61
CA LEU A 231 -5.65 -4.20 -18.31
C LEU A 231 -6.00 -2.71 -18.61
N ASN A 232 -7.20 -2.29 -18.26
CA ASN A 232 -7.67 -0.95 -18.58
C ASN A 232 -7.20 0.05 -17.51
N ASN A 233 -6.27 0.92 -17.89
CA ASN A 233 -6.05 2.17 -17.14
C ASN A 233 -7.22 3.10 -17.39
N ASP A 234 -8.11 3.16 -16.43
CA ASP A 234 -9.32 3.97 -16.52
C ASP A 234 -9.12 5.43 -16.11
N PHE A 235 -7.88 5.89 -15.91
CA PHE A 235 -7.61 7.26 -15.46
C PHE A 235 -6.31 7.84 -16.01
N VAL A 236 -6.24 9.15 -16.04
CA VAL A 236 -5.06 9.94 -16.44
C VAL A 236 -4.68 10.95 -15.38
N LYS A 237 -3.41 11.32 -15.37
CA LYS A 237 -2.87 12.39 -14.53
C LYS A 237 -3.02 13.71 -15.27
N VAL A 238 -3.61 14.71 -14.58
CA VAL A 238 -3.75 16.08 -15.10
C VAL A 238 -3.31 17.07 -14.03
N ASP A 239 -2.95 18.28 -14.45
CA ASP A 239 -2.62 19.36 -13.51
C ASP A 239 -3.85 19.79 -12.72
N THR A 240 -3.64 20.14 -11.46
CA THR A 240 -4.71 20.65 -10.61
C THR A 240 -4.50 22.12 -10.26
N PRO A 241 -5.57 22.93 -10.25
CA PRO A 241 -5.49 24.28 -9.73
C PRO A 241 -5.17 24.26 -8.23
N SER A 242 -4.46 25.29 -7.76
CA SER A 242 -4.10 25.42 -6.34
C SER A 242 -5.26 25.98 -5.51
N SER A 243 -5.34 25.56 -4.25
CA SER A 243 -6.26 26.11 -3.25
C SER A 243 -7.74 26.05 -3.66
N VAL A 244 -8.18 24.94 -4.25
CA VAL A 244 -9.56 24.72 -4.69
C VAL A 244 -10.16 23.53 -3.95
N ALA A 245 -11.44 23.64 -3.57
CA ALA A 245 -12.15 22.56 -2.90
C ALA A 245 -12.29 21.34 -3.81
N LEU A 246 -11.99 20.14 -3.30
CA LEU A 246 -12.15 18.88 -4.06
C LEU A 246 -13.61 18.65 -4.49
N ARG A 247 -14.58 19.18 -3.73
CA ARG A 247 -16.01 19.12 -4.10
C ARG A 247 -16.28 19.88 -5.39
N ASP A 248 -15.65 21.06 -5.55
CA ASP A 248 -15.87 21.88 -6.74
C ASP A 248 -15.17 21.29 -7.95
N LEU A 249 -13.99 20.67 -7.77
CA LEU A 249 -13.32 19.89 -8.80
C LEU A 249 -14.19 18.71 -9.26
N ALA A 250 -14.69 17.92 -8.31
CA ALA A 250 -15.55 16.78 -8.61
C ALA A 250 -16.82 17.22 -9.35
N LYS A 251 -17.49 18.30 -8.88
CA LYS A 251 -18.68 18.86 -9.54
C LYS A 251 -18.40 19.32 -10.98
N ASN A 252 -17.28 20.01 -11.19
CA ASN A 252 -16.87 20.45 -12.53
C ASN A 252 -16.55 19.28 -13.48
N LEU A 253 -16.17 18.14 -12.96
CA LEU A 253 -15.94 16.90 -13.72
C LEU A 253 -17.20 16.04 -13.86
N ASN A 254 -18.35 16.53 -13.38
CA ASN A 254 -19.58 15.74 -13.27
C ASN A 254 -19.32 14.39 -12.59
N MET A 255 -18.70 14.44 -11.41
CA MET A 255 -18.36 13.30 -10.57
C MET A 255 -18.87 13.52 -9.14
N ASP A 256 -19.23 12.44 -8.46
CA ASP A 256 -19.42 12.51 -7.01
C ASP A 256 -18.08 12.63 -6.28
N LEU A 257 -18.09 13.30 -5.11
CA LEU A 257 -16.88 13.57 -4.34
C LEU A 257 -16.20 12.28 -3.82
N ALA A 258 -16.97 11.26 -3.49
CA ALA A 258 -16.42 10.01 -2.94
C ALA A 258 -15.63 9.26 -4.03
N THR A 259 -16.15 9.18 -5.23
CA THR A 259 -15.47 8.64 -6.40
C THR A 259 -14.21 9.46 -6.74
N PHE A 260 -14.30 10.80 -6.77
CA PHE A 260 -13.14 11.65 -7.01
C PHE A 260 -12.02 11.41 -5.98
N LYS A 261 -12.36 11.29 -4.70
CA LYS A 261 -11.39 10.97 -3.63
C LYS A 261 -10.76 9.58 -3.77
N LYS A 262 -11.48 8.59 -4.31
CA LYS A 262 -10.92 7.26 -4.58
C LYS A 262 -9.80 7.30 -5.63
N TYR A 263 -9.91 8.19 -6.64
CA TYR A 263 -8.82 8.42 -7.59
C TYR A 263 -7.67 9.25 -7.01
N ASN A 264 -7.97 10.07 -5.99
CA ASN A 264 -7.04 11.05 -5.43
C ASN A 264 -6.83 10.88 -3.91
N PRO A 265 -6.42 9.69 -3.44
CA PRO A 265 -6.31 9.41 -2.01
C PRO A 265 -5.14 10.13 -1.33
N HIS A 266 -4.23 10.71 -2.10
CA HIS A 266 -3.06 11.44 -1.63
C HIS A 266 -3.38 12.83 -1.06
N PHE A 267 -4.54 13.42 -1.36
CA PHE A 267 -4.97 14.66 -0.71
C PHE A 267 -5.38 14.39 0.73
N LYS A 268 -4.73 15.08 1.66
CA LYS A 268 -5.01 14.95 3.11
C LYS A 268 -6.24 15.73 3.55
N HIS A 269 -6.62 16.73 2.79
CA HIS A 269 -7.72 17.67 3.08
C HIS A 269 -8.75 17.67 1.95
N GLY A 270 -9.85 18.39 2.18
CA GLY A 270 -10.92 18.56 1.19
C GLY A 270 -10.60 19.59 0.09
N PHE A 271 -9.32 19.95 -0.10
CA PHE A 271 -8.87 20.94 -1.07
C PHE A 271 -7.49 20.58 -1.63
N THR A 272 -7.15 21.19 -2.77
CA THR A 272 -5.83 21.02 -3.41
C THR A 272 -4.77 21.88 -2.71
N PRO A 273 -3.49 21.46 -2.73
CA PRO A 273 -2.40 22.21 -2.08
C PRO A 273 -2.32 23.66 -2.61
N PRO A 274 -1.87 24.60 -1.78
CA PRO A 274 -1.46 25.93 -2.27
C PRO A 274 -0.17 25.82 -3.09
N GLY A 275 0.10 26.85 -3.92
CA GLY A 275 1.27 26.91 -4.79
C GLY A 275 0.98 26.37 -6.19
N LYS A 276 2.04 26.24 -7.00
CA LYS A 276 1.94 25.79 -8.40
C LYS A 276 2.37 24.34 -8.55
N GLY A 277 1.87 23.67 -9.58
CA GLY A 277 2.45 22.42 -10.08
C GLY A 277 2.14 21.20 -9.24
N TYR A 278 0.88 21.01 -8.88
CA TYR A 278 0.44 19.72 -8.36
C TYR A 278 -0.49 19.03 -9.37
N TYR A 279 -0.91 17.80 -9.09
CA TYR A 279 -1.68 16.97 -10.01
C TYR A 279 -2.88 16.32 -9.31
N MET A 280 -3.80 15.84 -10.15
CA MET A 280 -4.87 14.94 -9.76
C MET A 280 -5.05 13.85 -10.82
N TYR A 281 -5.74 12.77 -10.48
CA TYR A 281 -6.17 11.75 -11.42
C TYR A 281 -7.65 11.92 -11.73
N ILE A 282 -7.99 11.79 -13.00
CA ILE A 282 -9.36 11.80 -13.49
C ILE A 282 -9.62 10.55 -14.34
N PRO A 283 -10.84 10.01 -14.38
CA PRO A 283 -11.19 8.90 -15.27
C PRO A 283 -10.89 9.23 -16.73
N LEU A 284 -10.43 8.25 -17.50
CA LEU A 284 -10.09 8.44 -18.91
C LEU A 284 -11.28 8.98 -19.71
N ASN A 285 -12.49 8.51 -19.43
CA ASN A 285 -13.72 8.98 -20.08
C ASN A 285 -14.11 10.42 -19.70
N LYS A 286 -13.38 11.07 -18.79
CA LYS A 286 -13.58 12.48 -18.41
C LYS A 286 -12.57 13.43 -19.05
N VAL A 287 -11.55 12.92 -19.76
CA VAL A 287 -10.50 13.77 -20.36
C VAL A 287 -11.06 14.76 -21.37
N ALA A 288 -11.85 14.28 -22.34
CA ALA A 288 -12.45 15.16 -23.35
C ALA A 288 -13.38 16.22 -22.73
N PHE A 289 -14.08 15.87 -21.65
CA PHE A 289 -14.89 16.82 -20.90
C PHE A 289 -14.02 17.81 -20.12
N PHE A 290 -12.94 17.35 -19.51
CA PHE A 290 -11.96 18.18 -18.79
C PHE A 290 -11.36 19.22 -19.74
N ASP A 291 -10.83 18.81 -20.87
CA ASP A 291 -10.20 19.71 -21.85
C ASP A 291 -11.15 20.79 -22.38
N LYS A 292 -12.43 20.41 -22.62
CA LYS A 292 -13.43 21.32 -23.18
C LYS A 292 -14.07 22.24 -22.15
N ASN A 293 -14.35 21.74 -20.93
CA ASN A 293 -15.27 22.39 -19.99
C ASN A 293 -14.60 22.84 -18.68
N PHE A 294 -13.39 22.37 -18.39
CA PHE A 294 -12.73 22.68 -17.15
C PHE A 294 -12.11 24.06 -17.17
N LYS A 295 -12.83 25.03 -16.59
CA LYS A 295 -12.37 26.45 -16.51
C LYS A 295 -11.90 26.75 -15.10
N VAL A 296 -10.59 26.76 -14.92
CA VAL A 296 -9.93 27.03 -13.62
C VAL A 296 -10.35 28.39 -13.06
N GLU A 297 -10.56 29.40 -13.93
CA GLU A 297 -10.94 30.75 -13.54
C GLU A 297 -12.32 30.81 -12.85
N LYS A 298 -13.16 29.81 -13.07
CA LYS A 298 -14.50 29.72 -12.45
C LYS A 298 -14.48 29.07 -11.07
N LEU A 299 -13.34 28.54 -10.64
CA LEU A 299 -13.22 27.86 -9.35
C LEU A 299 -12.79 28.82 -8.26
N ALA A 300 -13.62 28.94 -7.24
CA ALA A 300 -13.31 29.78 -6.08
C ALA A 300 -12.10 29.23 -5.32
N LYS A 301 -11.17 30.11 -4.98
CA LYS A 301 -10.08 29.78 -4.06
C LYS A 301 -10.62 29.60 -2.66
N VAL A 302 -10.14 28.57 -1.97
CA VAL A 302 -10.47 28.33 -0.57
C VAL A 302 -9.31 28.71 0.34
N ASP A 303 -9.61 29.05 1.58
CA ASP A 303 -8.57 29.19 2.60
C ASP A 303 -7.94 27.80 2.86
N THR A 304 -6.66 27.69 2.55
CA THR A 304 -5.88 26.48 2.75
C THR A 304 -5.02 26.53 4.01
N THR A 305 -5.23 27.51 4.87
CA THR A 305 -4.55 27.60 6.16
C THR A 305 -4.89 26.35 6.98
N ILE A 306 -3.86 25.56 7.27
CA ILE A 306 -4.01 24.39 8.15
C ILE A 306 -3.74 24.89 9.57
N PRO A 307 -4.70 24.82 10.46
CA PRO A 307 -4.48 25.22 11.84
C PRO A 307 -3.34 24.39 12.44
N MET A 308 -2.41 25.04 13.10
CA MET A 308 -1.45 24.32 13.96
C MET A 308 -2.25 23.52 14.98
N THR A 309 -1.80 22.33 15.30
CA THR A 309 -2.51 21.48 16.25
C THR A 309 -1.64 21.17 17.46
N LYS A 310 -2.28 21.08 18.63
CA LYS A 310 -1.66 20.63 19.88
C LYS A 310 -2.42 19.42 20.42
N ILE A 311 -1.68 18.42 20.91
CA ILE A 311 -2.29 17.32 21.64
C ILE A 311 -2.58 17.80 23.05
N TYR A 312 -3.86 17.68 23.47
CA TYR A 312 -4.32 17.97 24.83
C TYR A 312 -4.85 16.69 25.48
N ILE A 313 -4.49 16.46 26.72
CA ILE A 313 -5.00 15.35 27.52
C ILE A 313 -6.09 15.91 28.44
N VAL A 314 -7.31 15.41 28.28
CA VAL A 314 -8.49 15.83 29.05
C VAL A 314 -8.27 15.54 30.54
N LYS A 315 -8.52 16.55 31.36
CA LYS A 315 -8.42 16.51 32.82
C LYS A 315 -9.80 16.52 33.46
N SER A 316 -9.87 16.16 34.74
CA SER A 316 -11.12 16.29 35.52
C SER A 316 -11.62 17.74 35.50
N GLY A 317 -12.92 17.93 35.28
CA GLY A 317 -13.55 19.25 35.17
C GLY A 317 -13.39 19.97 33.82
N ASP A 318 -12.74 19.35 32.80
CA ASP A 318 -12.68 19.91 31.46
C ASP A 318 -14.02 19.76 30.73
N SER A 319 -14.25 20.72 29.84
CA SER A 319 -15.31 20.65 28.83
C SER A 319 -14.79 21.15 27.48
N LEU A 320 -15.43 20.76 26.38
CA LEU A 320 -15.07 21.28 25.05
C LEU A 320 -15.06 22.81 25.02
N TYR A 321 -16.00 23.46 25.74
CA TYR A 321 -16.07 24.92 25.86
C TYR A 321 -14.82 25.50 26.54
N LYS A 322 -14.43 24.96 27.71
CA LYS A 322 -13.25 25.43 28.46
C LYS A 322 -11.98 25.24 27.63
N ILE A 323 -11.85 24.09 26.95
CA ILE A 323 -10.70 23.79 26.10
C ILE A 323 -10.68 24.71 24.88
N ALA A 324 -11.82 24.91 24.20
CA ALA A 324 -11.93 25.81 23.06
C ALA A 324 -11.53 27.24 23.43
N LYS A 325 -12.05 27.76 24.56
CA LYS A 325 -11.69 29.09 25.08
C LYS A 325 -10.19 29.19 25.42
N LYS A 326 -9.62 28.16 26.05
CA LYS A 326 -8.19 28.12 26.45
C LYS A 326 -7.25 28.20 25.24
N TYR A 327 -7.64 27.60 24.11
CA TYR A 327 -6.80 27.50 22.92
C TYR A 327 -7.24 28.43 21.77
N ASN A 328 -8.15 29.35 22.05
CA ASN A 328 -8.68 30.28 21.05
C ASN A 328 -9.16 29.61 19.76
N THR A 329 -9.93 28.54 19.92
CA THR A 329 -10.53 27.75 18.86
C THR A 329 -12.03 27.58 19.10
N SER A 330 -12.77 26.90 18.21
CA SER A 330 -14.19 26.62 18.42
C SER A 330 -14.44 25.18 18.82
N ILE A 331 -15.60 24.92 19.45
CA ILE A 331 -16.05 23.57 19.80
C ILE A 331 -16.20 22.73 18.54
N GLU A 332 -16.73 23.30 17.46
CA GLU A 332 -16.95 22.67 16.16
C GLU A 332 -15.62 22.20 15.57
N GLN A 333 -14.60 23.05 15.60
CA GLN A 333 -13.26 22.69 15.12
C GLN A 333 -12.66 21.54 15.96
N ILE A 334 -12.76 21.60 17.30
CA ILE A 334 -12.29 20.49 18.14
C ILE A 334 -13.03 19.21 17.82
N ARG A 335 -14.35 19.25 17.62
CA ARG A 335 -15.16 18.09 17.24
C ARG A 335 -14.75 17.51 15.90
N GLU A 336 -14.58 18.36 14.88
CA GLU A 336 -14.18 17.95 13.54
C GLU A 336 -12.81 17.26 13.54
N PHE A 337 -11.81 17.86 14.20
CA PHE A 337 -10.45 17.30 14.29
C PHE A 337 -10.40 15.97 15.04
N ASN A 338 -11.33 15.73 15.97
CA ASN A 338 -11.35 14.54 16.82
C ASN A 338 -12.47 13.56 16.48
N LYS A 339 -13.31 13.85 15.47
CA LYS A 339 -14.47 13.05 15.06
C LYS A 339 -15.44 12.78 16.24
N ILE A 340 -15.65 13.78 17.10
CA ILE A 340 -16.50 13.69 18.27
C ILE A 340 -17.94 14.08 17.91
N ALA A 341 -18.88 13.13 18.02
CA ALA A 341 -20.29 13.38 17.71
C ALA A 341 -21.05 14.05 18.88
N LYS A 342 -20.65 13.80 20.14
CA LYS A 342 -21.30 14.29 21.37
C LYS A 342 -20.34 15.10 22.22
N ASN A 343 -20.84 15.99 23.09
CA ASN A 343 -20.00 16.83 23.97
C ASN A 343 -19.32 16.09 25.13
N HIS A 344 -19.40 14.78 25.19
CA HIS A 344 -18.84 13.99 26.27
C HIS A 344 -17.34 13.80 26.09
N LEU A 345 -16.57 14.10 27.13
CA LEU A 345 -15.13 13.88 27.20
C LEU A 345 -14.80 12.89 28.30
N SER A 346 -13.89 11.99 28.06
CA SER A 346 -13.36 11.07 29.07
C SER A 346 -12.05 11.63 29.64
N ILE A 347 -11.82 11.49 30.95
CA ILE A 347 -10.54 11.83 31.58
C ILE A 347 -9.44 11.01 30.89
N ASN A 348 -8.27 11.62 30.67
CA ASN A 348 -7.14 11.06 29.91
C ASN A 348 -7.38 10.87 28.40
N GLN A 349 -8.53 11.28 27.87
CA GLN A 349 -8.76 11.31 26.43
C GLN A 349 -7.76 12.27 25.76
N LYS A 350 -7.10 11.82 24.68
CA LYS A 350 -6.24 12.69 23.85
C LYS A 350 -7.09 13.42 22.82
N LEU A 351 -7.02 14.74 22.83
CA LEU A 351 -7.67 15.61 21.86
C LEU A 351 -6.63 16.33 20.99
N ILE A 352 -6.90 16.41 19.71
CA ILE A 352 -6.20 17.27 18.77
C ILE A 352 -6.88 18.64 18.79
N ILE A 353 -6.21 19.65 19.29
CA ILE A 353 -6.74 21.00 19.41
C ILE A 353 -6.15 21.85 18.28
N PRO A 354 -6.96 22.36 17.34
CA PRO A 354 -6.52 23.35 16.36
C PRO A 354 -6.23 24.69 17.05
N ILE A 355 -5.05 25.26 16.77
CA ILE A 355 -4.60 26.54 17.34
C ILE A 355 -4.49 27.55 16.21
N LYS A 356 -5.06 28.74 16.38
CA LYS A 356 -4.80 29.87 15.48
C LYS A 356 -3.38 30.38 15.74
N GLU A 357 -2.59 30.53 14.69
CA GLU A 357 -1.28 31.16 14.78
C GLU A 357 -1.43 32.60 15.29
N ASN A 358 -0.79 32.91 16.41
CA ASN A 358 -0.62 34.31 16.81
C ASN A 358 0.42 34.92 15.87
N LYS A 359 -0.01 35.77 14.92
CA LYS A 359 0.86 36.47 13.96
C LYS A 359 1.96 37.32 14.60
N ASN A 360 2.04 37.38 15.93
CA ASN A 360 3.02 38.18 16.67
C ASN A 360 4.18 37.41 17.29
N ALA A 361 4.30 36.11 17.04
CA ALA A 361 5.48 35.31 17.47
C ALA A 361 6.41 35.12 16.29
N SER A 362 7.29 36.07 16.03
CA SER A 362 8.39 35.89 15.09
C SER A 362 9.40 34.91 15.68
N TYR A 363 9.30 33.64 15.29
CA TYR A 363 10.38 32.69 15.51
C TYR A 363 11.53 33.02 14.56
N LYS A 364 12.60 33.60 15.09
CA LYS A 364 13.90 33.67 14.42
C LYS A 364 14.39 32.24 14.17
N THR A 365 14.09 31.70 12.99
CA THR A 365 14.78 30.51 12.48
C THR A 365 16.21 30.90 12.15
N LYS A 366 17.18 30.48 12.96
CA LYS A 366 18.58 30.43 12.53
C LYS A 366 18.72 29.36 11.48
N SER A 367 18.65 29.75 10.22
CA SER A 367 19.14 28.96 9.09
C SER A 367 20.67 28.92 9.18
N LYS A 368 21.24 27.78 9.51
CA LYS A 368 22.62 27.49 9.14
C LYS A 368 22.56 26.69 7.84
N GLU A 369 22.81 27.38 6.76
CA GLU A 369 23.25 26.82 5.50
C GLU A 369 24.57 26.10 5.73
N ASN A 370 24.64 24.85 5.28
CA ASN A 370 25.87 24.23 4.80
C ASN A 370 25.46 23.18 3.76
N PHE A 371 25.28 23.63 2.54
CA PHE A 371 25.33 22.78 1.37
C PHE A 371 26.78 22.72 0.91
N THR A 372 27.46 21.64 1.20
CA THR A 372 28.73 21.34 0.53
C THR A 372 28.43 20.50 -0.70
N LYS A 373 28.75 21.09 -1.87
CA LYS A 373 28.81 20.45 -3.17
C LYS A 373 29.62 19.16 -3.09
N VAL A 374 29.09 18.07 -3.62
CA VAL A 374 29.91 17.02 -4.22
C VAL A 374 29.49 16.92 -5.68
N VAL A 375 30.38 17.47 -6.51
CA VAL A 375 30.37 17.32 -7.97
C VAL A 375 31.43 16.29 -8.30
N SER A 376 31.07 15.37 -9.20
CA SER A 376 31.88 14.63 -10.17
C SER A 376 33.15 13.90 -9.68
N ARG A 377 33.13 12.58 -9.74
CA ARG A 377 33.97 11.81 -10.68
C ARG A 377 33.40 10.42 -10.87
#